data_f443fe2c9090c8a81d68d696c926beb4
#
_entry.id   f443fe2c9090c8a81d68d696c926beb4
#
_cell.length_a   1.000
_cell.length_b   1.000
_cell.length_c   1.000
_cell.angle_alpha   90.00
_cell.angle_beta   90.00
_cell.angle_gamma   90.00
#
_symmetry.space_group_name_H-M   'P 1'
#
loop_
_entity.id
_entity.type
_entity.pdbx_description
1 polymer ?
#
loop_
_entity_poly.entity_id
_entity_poly.type
_entity_poly.pdbx_seq_one_letter_code
_entity_poly.pdbx_strand_id
1 'polypeptide(L)'
;VADVAFFYGEERNLSELYEHRPNTAVPAGYSFDYINPEALLTLLSVKNGRIVTPGGMSYSVLYIPGEVRRFSLPVLRKLDQLVTDGATIVAAKPIGTLGLVSGNGEARRIIRRLWDVRGRWTGRGRAGRVDASGDLAAALVARGAKPDVTFGGTQTDSHLLTVHRRSRDADIYFVSNQRDRAESVEASFRITGK
;
A
#
# COMPACT_ATOMS: atom_id res chain seq x y z
N VAL A 1 -1.12 -8.07 10.41
CA VAL A 1 -2.21 -7.58 9.53
C VAL A 1 -1.79 -6.24 8.98
N ALA A 2 -1.91 -6.04 7.66
CA ALA A 2 -1.65 -4.76 7.03
C ALA A 2 -2.68 -4.50 5.93
N ASP A 3 -3.03 -3.23 5.71
CA ASP A 3 -3.99 -2.81 4.70
C ASP A 3 -3.31 -2.34 3.41
N VAL A 4 -2.07 -1.89 3.52
CA VAL A 4 -1.31 -1.25 2.45
C VAL A 4 -0.03 -2.03 2.16
N ALA A 5 0.18 -2.42 0.90
CA ALA A 5 1.46 -2.82 0.38
C ALA A 5 2.20 -1.54 -0.05
N PHE A 6 3.27 -1.16 0.62
CA PHE A 6 4.00 0.08 0.37
C PHE A 6 5.25 -0.20 -0.46
N PHE A 7 5.19 0.03 -1.77
CA PHE A 7 6.33 -0.14 -2.66
C PHE A 7 7.19 1.12 -2.66
N TYR A 8 8.38 1.04 -2.08
CA TYR A 8 9.27 2.19 -1.92
C TYR A 8 10.17 2.50 -3.14
N GLY A 9 10.02 1.74 -4.23
CA GLY A 9 10.76 1.97 -5.47
C GLY A 9 11.96 1.04 -5.67
N GLU A 10 12.66 1.24 -6.79
CA GLU A 10 13.81 0.43 -7.20
C GLU A 10 15.14 1.11 -6.91
N GLU A 11 15.14 2.43 -6.70
CA GLU A 11 16.36 3.25 -6.57
C GLU A 11 16.67 3.64 -5.11
N ARG A 12 15.75 3.36 -4.17
CA ARG A 12 15.90 3.78 -2.76
C ARG A 12 16.64 2.72 -1.95
N ASN A 13 17.51 3.19 -1.06
CA ASN A 13 18.15 2.35 -0.08
C ASN A 13 17.18 2.00 1.07
N LEU A 14 17.23 0.76 1.51
CA LEU A 14 16.38 0.30 2.62
C LEU A 14 16.67 1.09 3.92
N SER A 15 17.90 1.52 4.15
CA SER A 15 18.30 2.35 5.29
C SER A 15 17.51 3.66 5.39
N GLU A 16 17.19 4.29 4.28
CA GLU A 16 16.41 5.54 4.26
C GLU A 16 14.99 5.36 4.82
N LEU A 17 14.45 4.15 4.77
CA LEU A 17 13.11 3.84 5.30
C LEU A 17 13.09 3.79 6.83
N TYR A 18 14.24 3.56 7.44
CA TYR A 18 14.39 3.44 8.91
C TYR A 18 14.96 4.70 9.54
N GLU A 19 15.36 5.70 8.73
CA GLU A 19 15.86 6.97 9.25
C GLU A 19 14.73 7.81 9.85
N HIS A 20 14.41 7.51 11.10
CA HIS A 20 13.88 8.41 12.14
C HIS A 20 12.57 9.17 11.90
N ARG A 21 11.76 8.86 10.89
CA ARG A 21 10.46 9.52 10.73
C ARG A 21 9.33 8.50 10.60
N PRO A 22 8.25 8.67 11.38
CA PRO A 22 7.04 7.89 11.13
C PRO A 22 6.62 8.10 9.68
N ASN A 23 6.22 7.04 8.99
CA ASN A 23 5.71 7.15 7.63
C ASN A 23 4.36 7.88 7.65
N THR A 24 4.38 9.17 7.39
CA THR A 24 3.19 10.02 7.37
C THR A 24 2.33 9.84 6.12
N ALA A 25 2.79 9.09 5.13
CA ALA A 25 2.04 8.83 3.90
C ALA A 25 0.88 7.86 4.12
N VAL A 26 0.98 6.98 5.12
CA VAL A 26 -0.11 6.07 5.46
C VAL A 26 -0.99 6.71 6.55
N PRO A 27 -2.30 6.82 6.32
CA PRO A 27 -3.20 7.44 7.29
C PRO A 27 -3.19 6.72 8.64
N ALA A 28 -3.42 7.46 9.72
CA ALA A 28 -3.49 6.91 11.07
C ALA A 28 -4.52 5.77 11.15
N GLY A 29 -4.20 4.75 11.92
CA GLY A 29 -5.04 3.58 12.10
C GLY A 29 -4.94 2.52 11.01
N TYR A 30 -4.18 2.75 9.95
CA TYR A 30 -3.88 1.73 8.94
C TYR A 30 -2.45 1.23 9.08
N SER A 31 -2.25 -0.07 8.89
CA SER A 31 -0.94 -0.69 8.90
C SER A 31 -0.46 -0.98 7.47
N PHE A 32 0.85 -1.01 7.30
CA PHE A 32 1.48 -1.27 6.01
C PHE A 32 2.70 -2.17 6.15
N ASP A 33 3.04 -2.85 5.06
CA ASP A 33 4.30 -3.56 4.91
C ASP A 33 5.10 -2.94 3.75
N TYR A 34 6.39 -2.75 3.96
CA TYR A 34 7.29 -2.33 2.90
C TYR A 34 7.51 -3.46 1.89
N ILE A 35 7.38 -3.11 0.61
CA ILE A 35 7.56 -4.03 -0.52
C ILE A 35 8.78 -3.57 -1.32
N ASN A 36 9.76 -4.44 -1.44
CA ASN A 36 10.92 -4.24 -2.31
C ASN A 36 10.62 -4.71 -3.76
N PRO A 37 11.49 -4.41 -4.73
CA PRO A 37 11.29 -4.82 -6.12
C PRO A 37 11.15 -6.34 -6.29
N GLU A 38 11.94 -7.13 -5.59
CA GLU A 38 11.87 -8.60 -5.65
C GLU A 38 10.52 -9.10 -5.15
N ALA A 39 10.06 -8.66 -3.98
CA ALA A 39 8.76 -9.04 -3.43
C ALA A 39 7.60 -8.61 -4.34
N LEU A 40 7.67 -7.39 -4.91
CA LEU A 40 6.69 -6.94 -5.90
C LEU A 40 6.60 -7.92 -7.07
N LEU A 41 7.74 -8.28 -7.66
CA LEU A 41 7.80 -9.10 -8.87
C LEU A 41 7.40 -10.56 -8.61
N THR A 42 7.82 -11.13 -7.47
CA THR A 42 7.75 -12.57 -7.22
C THR A 42 6.62 -13.01 -6.28
N LEU A 43 6.26 -12.17 -5.30
CA LEU A 43 5.32 -12.56 -4.24
C LEU A 43 3.91 -12.00 -4.42
N LEU A 44 3.74 -10.82 -5.02
CA LEU A 44 2.43 -10.21 -5.11
C LEU A 44 1.59 -10.82 -6.24
N SER A 45 0.36 -11.14 -5.90
CA SER A 45 -0.69 -11.55 -6.84
C SER A 45 -2.03 -10.93 -6.43
N VAL A 46 -3.11 -11.19 -7.18
CA VAL A 46 -4.43 -10.65 -6.88
C VAL A 46 -5.43 -11.78 -6.69
N LYS A 47 -6.18 -11.71 -5.59
CA LYS A 47 -7.31 -12.61 -5.31
C LYS A 47 -8.50 -11.79 -4.81
N ASN A 48 -9.64 -11.89 -5.48
CA ASN A 48 -10.87 -11.15 -5.12
C ASN A 48 -10.69 -9.63 -5.04
N GLY A 49 -9.83 -9.06 -5.90
CA GLY A 49 -9.53 -7.63 -5.94
C GLY A 49 -8.65 -7.14 -4.78
N ARG A 50 -8.06 -8.04 -4.01
CA ARG A 50 -7.05 -7.74 -2.99
C ARG A 50 -5.69 -8.24 -3.45
N ILE A 51 -4.65 -7.53 -3.09
CA ILE A 51 -3.27 -7.95 -3.33
C ILE A 51 -2.90 -8.94 -2.24
N VAL A 52 -2.38 -10.09 -2.63
CA VAL A 52 -2.07 -11.19 -1.71
C VAL A 52 -0.65 -11.71 -1.92
N THR A 53 -0.10 -12.31 -0.88
CA THR A 53 1.17 -13.05 -0.93
C THR A 53 0.95 -14.53 -0.65
N PRO A 54 1.88 -15.42 -1.04
CA PRO A 54 1.84 -16.85 -0.69
C PRO A 54 1.80 -17.08 0.83
N GLY A 55 2.41 -16.19 1.62
CA GLY A 55 2.41 -16.25 3.08
C GLY A 55 1.09 -15.82 3.74
N GLY A 56 0.04 -15.53 2.96
CA GLY A 56 -1.29 -15.23 3.48
C GLY A 56 -1.54 -13.76 3.80
N MET A 57 -0.58 -12.86 3.56
CA MET A 57 -0.83 -11.42 3.68
C MET A 57 -1.81 -10.95 2.60
N SER A 58 -2.64 -9.96 2.95
CA SER A 58 -3.70 -9.47 2.06
C SER A 58 -3.89 -7.97 2.23
N TYR A 59 -3.58 -7.21 1.17
CA TYR A 59 -3.62 -5.75 1.17
C TYR A 59 -4.80 -5.23 0.35
N SER A 60 -5.36 -4.12 0.76
CA SER A 60 -6.44 -3.42 0.04
C SER A 60 -5.92 -2.62 -1.16
N VAL A 61 -4.71 -2.08 -1.01
CA VAL A 61 -4.10 -1.13 -1.96
C VAL A 61 -2.59 -1.39 -2.05
N LEU A 62 -2.03 -1.25 -3.25
CA LEU A 62 -0.59 -1.02 -3.46
C LEU A 62 -0.37 0.49 -3.53
N TYR A 63 0.42 1.02 -2.62
CA TYR A 63 0.80 2.43 -2.59
C TYR A 63 2.23 2.61 -3.06
N ILE A 64 2.43 3.56 -3.94
CA ILE A 64 3.74 3.97 -4.46
C ILE A 64 3.88 5.48 -4.19
N PRO A 65 4.83 5.91 -3.35
CA PRO A 65 5.00 7.31 -2.98
C PRO A 65 5.23 8.21 -4.20
N GLY A 66 4.79 9.45 -4.12
CA GLY A 66 4.82 10.39 -5.24
C GLY A 66 6.22 10.74 -5.77
N GLU A 67 7.25 10.53 -4.98
CA GLU A 67 8.65 10.67 -5.37
C GLU A 67 9.18 9.50 -6.21
N VAL A 68 8.55 8.32 -6.14
CA VAL A 68 8.89 7.17 -6.98
C VAL A 68 8.26 7.34 -8.36
N ARG A 69 9.02 7.91 -9.29
CA ARG A 69 8.53 8.34 -10.60
C ARG A 69 9.18 7.61 -11.79
N ARG A 70 10.07 6.67 -11.52
CA ARG A 70 10.75 5.86 -12.54
C ARG A 70 10.63 4.40 -12.21
N PHE A 71 10.37 3.59 -13.24
CA PHE A 71 10.20 2.15 -13.08
C PHE A 71 10.93 1.41 -14.19
N SER A 72 11.50 0.26 -13.86
CA SER A 72 11.98 -0.68 -14.87
C SER A 72 10.80 -1.30 -15.64
N LEU A 73 11.08 -1.83 -16.81
CA LEU A 73 10.05 -2.52 -17.61
C LEU A 73 9.45 -3.73 -16.90
N PRO A 74 10.21 -4.58 -16.18
CA PRO A 74 9.63 -5.66 -15.37
C PRO A 74 8.63 -5.16 -14.33
N VAL A 75 8.94 -4.08 -13.61
CA VAL A 75 8.02 -3.48 -12.64
C VAL A 75 6.76 -2.95 -13.33
N LEU A 76 6.90 -2.24 -14.45
CA LEU A 76 5.73 -1.77 -15.22
C LEU A 76 4.83 -2.92 -15.67
N ARG A 77 5.41 -4.01 -16.18
CA ARG A 77 4.66 -5.21 -16.55
C ARG A 77 3.90 -5.81 -15.36
N LYS A 78 4.55 -5.85 -14.20
CA LYS A 78 3.94 -6.36 -12.98
C LYS A 78 2.78 -5.49 -12.50
N LEU A 79 2.95 -4.17 -12.49
CA LEU A 79 1.88 -3.23 -12.15
C LEU A 79 0.68 -3.40 -13.08
N ASP A 80 0.95 -3.54 -14.37
CA ASP A 80 -0.03 -3.77 -15.39
C ASP A 80 -0.82 -5.07 -15.20
N GLN A 81 -0.11 -6.16 -14.87
CA GLN A 81 -0.72 -7.43 -14.51
C GLN A 81 -1.61 -7.30 -13.28
N LEU A 82 -1.10 -6.70 -12.19
CA LEU A 82 -1.86 -6.54 -10.95
C LEU A 82 -3.16 -5.74 -11.17
N VAL A 83 -3.11 -4.66 -11.98
CA VAL A 83 -4.32 -3.89 -12.34
C VAL A 83 -5.26 -4.73 -13.20
N THR A 84 -4.74 -5.46 -14.17
CA THR A 84 -5.55 -6.36 -15.02
C THR A 84 -6.27 -7.41 -14.18
N ASP A 85 -5.63 -7.91 -13.14
CA ASP A 85 -6.18 -8.90 -12.21
C ASP A 85 -7.09 -8.29 -11.13
N GLY A 86 -7.24 -6.96 -11.10
CA GLY A 86 -8.21 -6.27 -10.25
C GLY A 86 -7.64 -5.49 -9.08
N ALA A 87 -6.31 -5.30 -8.97
CA ALA A 87 -5.70 -4.50 -7.92
C ALA A 87 -6.04 -3.01 -8.03
N THR A 88 -6.10 -2.36 -6.88
CA THR A 88 -6.05 -0.89 -6.78
C THR A 88 -4.62 -0.47 -6.46
N ILE A 89 -4.06 0.39 -7.30
CA ILE A 89 -2.73 0.99 -7.13
C ILE A 89 -2.91 2.49 -6.96
N VAL A 90 -2.28 3.07 -5.95
CA VAL A 90 -2.18 4.53 -5.78
C VAL A 90 -0.76 4.93 -6.14
N ALA A 91 -0.59 5.64 -7.23
CA ALA A 91 0.73 5.99 -7.77
C ALA A 91 0.66 7.19 -8.69
N ALA A 92 1.53 8.16 -8.51
CA ALA A 92 1.69 9.25 -9.46
C ALA A 92 2.18 8.73 -10.82
N LYS A 93 1.78 9.41 -11.91
CA LYS A 93 2.21 9.03 -13.26
C LYS A 93 3.73 9.05 -13.38
N PRO A 94 4.36 7.99 -13.92
CA PRO A 94 5.79 7.95 -14.14
C PRO A 94 6.28 9.06 -15.09
N ILE A 95 7.49 9.56 -14.85
CA ILE A 95 8.16 10.52 -15.72
C ILE A 95 9.21 9.87 -16.63
N GLY A 96 9.53 8.60 -16.39
CA GLY A 96 10.51 7.86 -17.19
C GLY A 96 10.63 6.41 -16.76
N THR A 97 11.56 5.72 -17.41
CA THR A 97 11.91 4.32 -17.15
C THR A 97 13.32 4.23 -16.59
N LEU A 98 13.55 3.18 -15.79
CA LEU A 98 14.89 2.78 -15.35
C LEU A 98 15.50 1.81 -16.37
N GLY A 99 16.84 1.90 -16.56
CA GLY A 99 17.62 1.02 -17.42
C GLY A 99 17.82 1.52 -18.84
N LEU A 100 18.85 0.96 -19.52
CA LEU A 100 19.17 1.18 -20.92
C LEU A 100 18.11 0.53 -21.83
N VAL A 101 17.57 1.22 -22.58
CA VAL A 101 16.43 1.46 -23.42
C VAL A 101 16.19 0.46 -24.59
N SER A 102 16.00 -0.79 -24.34
CA SER A 102 15.44 -1.65 -25.40
C SER A 102 13.89 -1.80 -25.37
N GLY A 103 13.22 -1.21 -24.39
CA GLY A 103 11.78 -1.40 -24.16
C GLY A 103 10.90 -0.14 -24.16
N ASN A 104 11.38 1.01 -24.68
CA ASN A 104 10.66 2.30 -24.57
C ASN A 104 9.26 2.31 -25.17
N GLY A 105 9.02 1.58 -26.24
CA GLY A 105 7.71 1.48 -26.87
C GLY A 105 6.68 0.75 -25.99
N GLU A 106 7.08 -0.35 -25.38
CA GLU A 106 6.24 -1.15 -24.48
C GLU A 106 5.97 -0.40 -23.17
N ALA A 107 7.03 0.14 -22.55
CA ALA A 107 6.89 0.91 -21.33
C ALA A 107 5.92 2.10 -21.50
N ARG A 108 6.08 2.89 -22.59
CA ARG A 108 5.15 3.99 -22.89
C ARG A 108 3.73 3.52 -23.12
N ARG A 109 3.53 2.35 -23.71
CA ARG A 109 2.21 1.76 -23.92
C ARG A 109 1.56 1.38 -22.60
N ILE A 110 2.31 0.73 -21.69
CA ILE A 110 1.85 0.38 -20.35
C ILE A 110 1.51 1.65 -19.55
N ILE A 111 2.40 2.64 -19.52
CA ILE A 111 2.16 3.91 -18.82
C ILE A 111 0.90 4.58 -19.32
N ARG A 112 0.72 4.71 -20.63
CA ARG A 112 -0.52 5.27 -21.21
C ARG A 112 -1.75 4.49 -20.77
N ARG A 113 -1.69 3.17 -20.84
CA ARG A 113 -2.82 2.33 -20.46
C ARG A 113 -3.22 2.51 -19.01
N LEU A 114 -2.24 2.58 -18.10
CA LEU A 114 -2.50 2.61 -16.67
C LEU A 114 -2.87 4.01 -16.15
N TRP A 115 -2.29 5.08 -16.70
CA TRP A 115 -2.43 6.44 -16.14
C TRP A 115 -3.20 7.41 -17.03
N ASP A 116 -3.26 7.21 -18.35
CA ASP A 116 -3.88 8.17 -19.25
C ASP A 116 -5.30 7.78 -19.68
N VAL A 117 -5.66 6.52 -19.56
CA VAL A 117 -7.03 6.08 -19.84
C VAL A 117 -7.85 6.22 -18.57
N ARG A 118 -8.72 7.24 -18.55
CA ARG A 118 -9.74 7.40 -17.51
C ARG A 118 -10.78 6.28 -17.67
N GLY A 119 -10.65 5.22 -16.90
CA GLY A 119 -11.63 4.15 -16.96
C GLY A 119 -11.27 2.97 -16.09
N ARG A 120 -12.29 2.31 -15.57
CA ARG A 120 -12.18 0.98 -14.95
C ARG A 120 -11.72 0.02 -16.02
N TRP A 121 -10.57 -0.57 -15.84
CA TRP A 121 -10.19 -1.74 -16.63
C TRP A 121 -11.15 -2.89 -16.30
N THR A 122 -11.98 -3.27 -17.26
CA THR A 122 -12.87 -4.44 -17.15
C THR A 122 -12.11 -5.69 -17.61
N GLY A 123 -11.08 -6.08 -16.87
CA GLY A 123 -10.54 -7.43 -16.94
C GLY A 123 -11.54 -8.43 -16.34
N ARG A 124 -11.37 -9.71 -16.58
CA ARG A 124 -12.27 -10.78 -16.08
C ARG A 124 -12.49 -10.64 -14.57
N GLY A 125 -13.63 -10.10 -14.16
CA GLY A 125 -14.03 -10.02 -12.76
C GLY A 125 -14.09 -8.61 -12.20
N ARG A 126 -13.32 -8.27 -11.17
CA ARG A 126 -13.33 -6.95 -10.53
C ARG A 126 -12.36 -6.00 -11.23
N ALA A 127 -12.82 -4.82 -11.62
CA ALA A 127 -12.01 -3.82 -12.29
C ALA A 127 -10.89 -3.30 -11.38
N GLY A 128 -9.63 -3.53 -11.76
CA GLY A 128 -8.48 -2.87 -11.18
C GLY A 128 -8.34 -1.43 -11.69
N ARG A 129 -7.57 -0.63 -10.96
CA ARG A 129 -7.33 0.78 -11.34
C ARG A 129 -6.01 1.30 -10.82
N VAL A 130 -5.48 2.32 -11.49
CA VAL A 130 -4.48 3.21 -10.93
C VAL A 130 -5.16 4.51 -10.52
N ASP A 131 -4.97 4.92 -9.27
CA ASP A 131 -5.34 6.23 -8.76
C ASP A 131 -4.11 7.13 -8.80
N ALA A 132 -4.13 8.08 -9.73
CA ALA A 132 -3.01 8.99 -9.96
C ALA A 132 -3.01 10.22 -9.03
N SER A 133 -4.04 10.38 -8.20
CA SER A 133 -4.13 11.50 -7.26
C SER A 133 -3.08 11.43 -6.16
N GLY A 134 -2.63 10.22 -5.83
CA GLY A 134 -1.76 9.98 -4.68
C GLY A 134 -2.49 9.96 -3.34
N ASP A 135 -3.82 10.14 -3.34
CA ASP A 135 -4.63 10.16 -2.12
C ASP A 135 -4.91 8.72 -1.64
N LEU A 136 -4.01 8.23 -0.80
CA LEU A 136 -4.12 6.90 -0.20
C LEU A 136 -5.35 6.79 0.71
N ALA A 137 -5.70 7.85 1.45
CA ALA A 137 -6.84 7.83 2.35
C ALA A 137 -8.15 7.64 1.58
N ALA A 138 -8.36 8.44 0.53
CA ALA A 138 -9.53 8.31 -0.34
C ALA A 138 -9.59 6.92 -1.02
N ALA A 139 -8.46 6.38 -1.44
CA ALA A 139 -8.39 5.06 -2.04
C ALA A 139 -8.77 3.94 -1.07
N LEU A 140 -8.32 4.00 0.18
CA LEU A 140 -8.68 3.04 1.24
C LEU A 140 -10.18 3.08 1.53
N VAL A 141 -10.75 4.28 1.69
CA VAL A 141 -12.19 4.47 1.88
C VAL A 141 -12.98 3.90 0.69
N ALA A 142 -12.57 4.20 -0.53
CA ALA A 142 -13.22 3.69 -1.76
C ALA A 142 -13.13 2.15 -1.88
N ARG A 143 -12.14 1.53 -1.22
CA ARG A 143 -12.01 0.08 -1.10
C ARG A 143 -12.82 -0.52 0.05
N GLY A 144 -13.49 0.31 0.85
CA GLY A 144 -14.20 -0.11 2.05
C GLY A 144 -13.28 -0.58 3.18
N ALA A 145 -11.99 -0.23 3.11
CA ALA A 145 -11.06 -0.49 4.20
C ALA A 145 -11.35 0.47 5.35
N LYS A 146 -11.60 -0.08 6.53
CA LYS A 146 -11.74 0.70 7.76
C LYS A 146 -10.39 0.74 8.49
N PRO A 147 -10.10 1.78 9.28
CA PRO A 147 -8.95 1.78 10.16
C PRO A 147 -8.91 0.52 11.04
N ASP A 148 -7.72 -0.03 11.23
CA ASP A 148 -7.52 -1.23 12.07
C ASP A 148 -7.61 -0.90 13.56
N VAL A 149 -7.16 0.30 13.92
CA VAL A 149 -7.30 0.86 15.25
C VAL A 149 -7.56 2.36 15.18
N THR A 150 -8.41 2.86 16.08
CA THR A 150 -8.59 4.29 16.30
C THR A 150 -8.52 4.60 17.78
N PHE A 151 -8.01 5.79 18.12
CA PHE A 151 -7.89 6.27 19.48
C PHE A 151 -8.72 7.52 19.66
N GLY A 152 -9.59 7.54 20.69
CA GLY A 152 -10.30 8.71 21.19
C GLY A 152 -9.67 9.21 22.49
N GLY A 153 -9.94 10.49 22.85
CA GLY A 153 -9.43 11.09 24.09
C GLY A 153 -7.93 11.41 24.07
N THR A 154 -7.27 11.35 22.90
CA THR A 154 -5.85 11.66 22.75
C THR A 154 -5.58 13.15 22.91
N GLN A 155 -4.39 13.50 23.45
CA GLN A 155 -3.86 14.85 23.37
C GLN A 155 -3.38 15.15 21.96
N THR A 156 -3.22 16.43 21.60
CA THR A 156 -2.84 16.85 20.25
C THR A 156 -1.48 16.34 19.79
N ASP A 157 -0.59 16.05 20.74
CA ASP A 157 0.75 15.53 20.51
C ASP A 157 0.90 14.05 20.91
N SER A 158 -0.17 13.34 21.22
CA SER A 158 -0.13 11.90 21.52
C SER A 158 0.49 11.13 20.36
N HIS A 159 1.38 10.21 20.67
CA HIS A 159 2.04 9.36 19.68
C HIS A 159 1.95 7.90 20.12
N LEU A 160 0.94 7.22 19.59
CA LEU A 160 0.67 5.82 19.87
C LEU A 160 1.00 4.99 18.61
N LEU A 161 1.88 4.02 18.78
CA LEU A 161 2.19 3.03 17.73
C LEU A 161 1.41 1.74 18.01
N THR A 162 0.95 1.12 16.94
CA THR A 162 0.22 -0.14 17.03
C THR A 162 0.79 -1.20 16.11
N VAL A 163 0.78 -2.43 16.59
CA VAL A 163 1.07 -3.62 15.78
C VAL A 163 -0.06 -4.61 15.97
N HIS A 164 -0.66 -5.05 14.88
CA HIS A 164 -1.69 -6.06 14.87
C HIS A 164 -1.13 -7.37 14.31
N ARG A 165 -1.28 -8.44 15.06
CA ARG A 165 -0.97 -9.81 14.64
C ARG A 165 -2.25 -10.64 14.72
N ARG A 166 -2.48 -11.48 13.70
CA ARG A 166 -3.57 -12.43 13.70
C ARG A 166 -3.01 -13.84 13.73
N SER A 167 -3.42 -14.62 14.73
CA SER A 167 -3.22 -16.05 14.77
C SER A 167 -4.50 -16.77 14.29
N ARG A 168 -4.50 -18.10 14.40
CA ARG A 168 -5.67 -18.91 14.09
C ARG A 168 -6.87 -18.57 15.00
N ASP A 169 -6.59 -18.29 16.25
CA ASP A 169 -7.60 -18.24 17.33
C ASP A 169 -7.70 -16.85 18.00
N ALA A 170 -6.84 -15.88 17.60
CA ALA A 170 -6.82 -14.57 18.25
C ALA A 170 -6.32 -13.46 17.33
N ASP A 171 -6.87 -12.27 17.53
CA ASP A 171 -6.29 -11.00 17.09
C ASP A 171 -5.53 -10.38 18.27
N ILE A 172 -4.24 -10.06 18.09
CA ILE A 172 -3.35 -9.55 19.12
C ILE A 172 -2.93 -8.14 18.72
N TYR A 173 -3.29 -7.16 19.53
CA TYR A 173 -2.89 -5.77 19.35
C TYR A 173 -1.85 -5.39 20.40
N PHE A 174 -0.72 -4.93 19.96
CA PHE A 174 0.28 -4.29 20.80
C PHE A 174 0.18 -2.78 20.57
N VAL A 175 0.00 -2.03 21.67
CA VAL A 175 -0.05 -0.57 21.65
C VAL A 175 1.10 -0.02 22.47
N SER A 176 1.88 0.88 21.89
CA SER A 176 3.04 1.49 22.54
C SER A 176 2.88 3.00 22.57
N ASN A 177 2.92 3.57 23.76
CA ASN A 177 3.02 5.02 23.96
C ASN A 177 4.47 5.46 23.73
N GLN A 178 4.69 6.39 22.81
CA GLN A 178 6.00 6.93 22.44
C GLN A 178 6.31 8.27 23.16
N ARG A 179 5.46 8.69 24.09
CA ARG A 179 5.68 9.86 24.93
C ARG A 179 6.12 9.44 26.32
N ASP A 180 6.97 10.26 26.94
CA ASP A 180 7.41 10.10 28.34
C ASP A 180 6.36 10.69 29.29
N ARG A 181 5.12 10.21 29.16
CA ARG A 181 4.00 10.52 30.06
C ARG A 181 2.92 9.47 29.96
N ALA A 182 2.08 9.36 30.96
CA ALA A 182 0.89 8.51 30.90
C ALA A 182 -0.15 9.11 29.92
N GLU A 183 -0.76 8.26 29.13
CA GLU A 183 -1.89 8.58 28.25
C GLU A 183 -3.12 7.77 28.68
N SER A 184 -4.26 8.43 28.74
CA SER A 184 -5.55 7.78 28.94
C SER A 184 -6.36 7.92 27.67
N VAL A 185 -6.63 6.82 27.00
CA VAL A 185 -7.24 6.82 25.66
C VAL A 185 -8.34 5.76 25.56
N GLU A 186 -9.33 6.03 24.73
CA GLU A 186 -10.30 5.04 24.29
C GLU A 186 -9.83 4.42 22.97
N ALA A 187 -9.62 3.11 22.95
CA ALA A 187 -9.17 2.38 21.77
C ALA A 187 -10.31 1.57 21.15
N SER A 188 -10.54 1.74 19.86
CA SER A 188 -11.45 0.92 19.06
C SER A 188 -10.67 0.08 18.08
N PHE A 189 -10.88 -1.25 18.09
CA PHE A 189 -10.17 -2.22 17.25
C PHE A 189 -11.09 -2.83 16.21
N ARG A 190 -10.57 -3.01 14.98
CA ARG A 190 -11.26 -3.71 13.89
C ARG A 190 -11.14 -5.21 14.07
N ILE A 191 -11.89 -5.80 14.96
CA ILE A 191 -11.97 -7.24 15.15
C ILE A 191 -13.21 -7.84 14.49
N THR A 192 -13.08 -9.06 13.98
CA THR A 192 -14.19 -9.87 13.49
C THR A 192 -14.24 -11.13 14.36
N GLY A 193 -15.24 -11.20 15.20
CA GLY A 193 -15.43 -12.32 16.11
C GLY A 193 -16.45 -11.97 17.21
N LYS A 194 -16.94 -13.02 17.86
CA LYS A 194 -17.79 -12.90 19.05
C LYS A 194 -16.90 -12.82 20.29
#